data_c88a6cd736a4f6d31ce24b4e9489cbf1
#
_entry.id   c88a6cd736a4f6d31ce24b4e9489cbf1
#
_cell.length_a   1.000
_cell.length_b   1.000
_cell.length_c   1.000
_cell.angle_alpha   90.00
_cell.angle_beta   90.00
_cell.angle_gamma   90.00
#
_symmetry.space_group_name_H-M   'P 1'
#
loop_
_entity.id
_entity.type
_entity.pdbx_description
1 polymer ?
#
loop_
_entity_poly.entity_id
_entity_poly.type
_entity_poly.pdbx_seq_one_letter_code
_entity_poly.pdbx_strand_id
1 'polypeptide(L)'
;MKIIKIFPVIIFCLLSYFLYWKISNIEETKELSSAMLNQDFPKLDLEVISGNSPFSKLVGEQEFIVNYFASWCAPCRQEHAILEKMSNKNIIIGIAYKDSKKNVKNFLSELGNPYETIMMDENGRAAIELGLYGVPETYFINNKGKIKFRHVGPLTIEKFNNIISLLSK
;
A
#
# COMPACT_ATOMS: atom_id res chain seq x y z
N MET A 1 -46.54 18.11 -25.69
CA MET A 1 -46.54 17.13 -24.57
C MET A 1 -45.58 15.94 -24.72
N LYS A 2 -45.12 15.52 -25.89
CA LYS A 2 -44.20 14.37 -26.08
C LYS A 2 -42.75 14.68 -25.67
N ILE A 3 -42.26 15.91 -25.82
CA ILE A 3 -40.88 16.34 -25.54
C ILE A 3 -40.55 16.27 -24.02
N ILE A 4 -41.52 16.59 -23.15
CA ILE A 4 -41.34 16.55 -21.69
C ILE A 4 -41.03 15.12 -21.19
N LYS A 5 -41.54 14.09 -21.85
CA LYS A 5 -41.29 12.69 -21.46
C LYS A 5 -39.90 12.19 -21.87
N ILE A 6 -39.25 12.85 -22.83
CA ILE A 6 -37.91 12.46 -23.33
C ILE A 6 -36.82 13.16 -22.50
N PHE A 7 -37.14 14.30 -21.87
CA PHE A 7 -36.19 15.09 -21.10
C PHE A 7 -35.43 14.29 -19.98
N PRO A 8 -36.11 13.49 -19.15
CA PRO A 8 -35.38 12.69 -18.13
C PRO A 8 -34.46 11.64 -18.73
N VAL A 9 -34.83 11.08 -19.92
CA VAL A 9 -33.97 10.10 -20.60
C VAL A 9 -32.71 10.77 -21.14
N ILE A 10 -32.82 11.96 -21.70
CA ILE A 10 -31.67 12.75 -22.18
C ILE A 10 -30.73 13.09 -21.02
N ILE A 11 -31.26 13.53 -19.86
CA ILE A 11 -30.46 13.83 -18.67
C ILE A 11 -29.77 12.58 -18.21
N PHE A 12 -30.43 11.43 -18.12
CA PHE A 12 -29.82 10.17 -17.72
C PHE A 12 -28.67 9.76 -18.65
N CYS A 13 -28.85 9.86 -19.96
CA CYS A 13 -27.81 9.54 -20.93
C CYS A 13 -26.62 10.49 -20.81
N LEU A 14 -26.83 11.78 -20.62
CA LEU A 14 -25.78 12.77 -20.42
C LEU A 14 -25.00 12.51 -19.13
N LEU A 15 -25.68 12.22 -18.02
CA LEU A 15 -25.04 11.87 -16.75
C LEU A 15 -24.25 10.56 -16.85
N SER A 16 -24.81 9.55 -17.49
CA SER A 16 -24.12 8.27 -17.70
C SER A 16 -22.88 8.44 -18.57
N TYR A 17 -22.98 9.22 -19.65
CA TYR A 17 -21.84 9.55 -20.51
C TYR A 17 -20.77 10.34 -19.74
N PHE A 18 -21.17 11.34 -18.97
CA PHE A 18 -20.25 12.14 -18.14
C PHE A 18 -19.54 11.30 -17.09
N LEU A 19 -20.27 10.42 -16.40
CA LEU A 19 -19.68 9.50 -15.41
C LEU A 19 -18.72 8.51 -16.09
N TYR A 20 -19.13 7.93 -17.20
CA TYR A 20 -18.28 7.04 -17.99
C TYR A 20 -16.99 7.74 -18.45
N TRP A 21 -17.13 8.96 -19.01
CA TRP A 21 -15.98 9.75 -19.44
C TRP A 21 -15.06 10.10 -18.28
N LYS A 22 -15.60 10.49 -17.13
CA LYS A 22 -14.83 10.81 -15.94
C LYS A 22 -14.09 9.58 -15.38
N ILE A 23 -14.75 8.42 -15.35
CA ILE A 23 -14.14 7.16 -14.89
C ILE A 23 -13.04 6.70 -15.86
N SER A 24 -13.28 6.81 -17.18
CA SER A 24 -12.29 6.44 -18.20
C SER A 24 -11.09 7.37 -18.27
N ASN A 25 -11.24 8.62 -17.82
CA ASN A 25 -10.18 9.64 -17.76
C ASN A 25 -9.77 9.96 -16.30
N ILE A 26 -10.02 9.06 -15.36
CA ILE A 26 -9.30 9.12 -14.08
C ILE A 26 -7.85 8.81 -14.44
N GLU A 27 -7.08 9.86 -14.72
CA GLU A 27 -5.63 9.77 -14.62
C GLU A 27 -5.35 9.11 -13.27
N GLU A 28 -4.53 8.05 -13.30
CA GLU A 28 -4.03 7.43 -12.07
C GLU A 28 -3.66 8.55 -11.11
N THR A 29 -4.38 8.61 -10.03
CA THR A 29 -4.36 9.73 -9.08
C THR A 29 -2.94 10.20 -8.93
N LYS A 30 -2.68 11.40 -9.46
CA LYS A 30 -1.45 12.17 -9.24
C LYS A 30 -1.02 11.87 -7.83
N GLU A 31 0.11 11.16 -7.70
CA GLU A 31 0.60 10.63 -6.42
C GLU A 31 0.37 11.71 -5.38
N LEU A 32 -0.59 11.45 -4.50
CA LEU A 32 -0.99 12.41 -3.50
C LEU A 32 0.31 12.75 -2.77
N SER A 33 0.76 13.99 -2.96
CA SER A 33 1.88 14.56 -2.22
C SER A 33 1.58 14.29 -0.75
N SER A 34 2.05 13.14 -0.26
CA SER A 34 1.77 12.72 1.09
C SER A 34 2.39 13.74 2.02
N ALA A 35 1.58 14.32 2.89
CA ALA A 35 2.09 15.20 3.96
C ALA A 35 3.19 14.51 4.79
N MET A 36 3.33 13.19 4.66
CA MET A 36 4.34 12.37 5.33
C MET A 36 5.68 12.24 4.58
N LEU A 37 5.80 12.76 3.35
CA LEU A 37 7.09 12.72 2.63
C LEU A 37 8.14 13.52 3.41
N ASN A 38 9.33 12.93 3.57
CA ASN A 38 10.46 13.41 4.36
C ASN A 38 10.20 13.52 5.89
N GLN A 39 9.03 13.09 6.37
CA GLN A 39 8.79 12.91 7.80
C GLN A 39 9.45 11.62 8.29
N ASP A 40 9.73 11.58 9.59
CA ASP A 40 10.21 10.36 10.24
C ASP A 40 9.08 9.31 10.25
N PHE A 41 9.43 8.07 9.89
CA PHE A 41 8.48 6.97 10.03
C PHE A 41 8.18 6.77 11.52
N PRO A 42 6.91 6.78 11.96
CA PRO A 42 6.58 6.72 13.38
C PRO A 42 7.08 5.42 14.02
N LYS A 43 7.44 5.51 15.29
CA LYS A 43 7.79 4.32 16.10
C LYS A 43 6.50 3.61 16.46
N LEU A 44 6.17 2.58 15.72
CA LEU A 44 4.97 1.78 15.95
C LEU A 44 5.25 0.73 17.03
N ASP A 45 4.44 0.73 18.09
CA ASP A 45 4.46 -0.32 19.12
C ASP A 45 3.53 -1.46 18.67
N LEU A 46 4.09 -2.38 17.90
CA LEU A 46 3.38 -3.50 17.29
C LEU A 46 3.99 -4.83 17.72
N GLU A 47 3.14 -5.82 17.92
CA GLU A 47 3.59 -7.18 18.18
C GLU A 47 4.27 -7.78 16.96
N VAL A 48 5.50 -8.25 17.12
CA VAL A 48 6.25 -9.00 16.10
C VAL A 48 5.85 -10.47 16.18
N ILE A 49 5.37 -11.03 15.07
CA ILE A 49 4.97 -12.45 14.99
C ILE A 49 5.95 -13.33 14.22
N SER A 50 6.83 -12.72 13.43
CA SER A 50 7.90 -13.41 12.71
C SER A 50 9.03 -12.43 12.40
N GLY A 51 10.29 -12.95 12.35
CA GLY A 51 11.49 -12.17 12.05
C GLY A 51 12.16 -11.59 13.28
N ASN A 52 13.33 -10.97 13.08
CA ASN A 52 14.22 -10.54 14.16
C ASN A 52 14.57 -9.04 14.14
N SER A 53 14.12 -8.29 13.17
CA SER A 53 14.54 -6.90 12.97
C SER A 53 13.40 -5.90 13.20
N PRO A 54 13.19 -5.42 14.43
CA PRO A 54 12.29 -4.30 14.66
C PRO A 54 12.80 -3.06 13.91
N PHE A 55 11.89 -2.14 13.54
CA PHE A 55 12.22 -0.88 12.87
C PHE A 55 13.45 -0.16 13.42
N SER A 56 13.61 -0.17 14.75
CA SER A 56 14.72 0.50 15.44
C SER A 56 16.09 -0.01 15.07
N LYS A 57 16.21 -1.27 14.60
CA LYS A 57 17.50 -1.84 14.18
C LYS A 57 17.85 -1.51 12.73
N LEU A 58 16.85 -1.23 11.89
CA LEU A 58 17.08 -0.91 10.48
C LEU A 58 17.40 0.57 10.26
N VAL A 59 16.82 1.44 11.11
CA VAL A 59 17.10 2.87 11.08
C VAL A 59 18.56 3.12 11.46
N GLY A 60 19.30 3.78 10.61
CA GLY A 60 20.74 4.06 10.76
C GLY A 60 21.64 3.11 9.98
N GLU A 61 21.15 1.94 9.55
CA GLU A 61 21.95 0.93 8.85
C GLU A 61 21.66 0.91 7.34
N GLN A 62 20.39 0.80 6.96
CA GLN A 62 20.03 0.61 5.55
C GLN A 62 18.63 1.11 5.22
N GLU A 63 18.33 1.19 3.94
CA GLU A 63 16.98 1.48 3.43
C GLU A 63 16.11 0.24 3.53
N PHE A 64 14.82 0.42 3.77
CA PHE A 64 13.86 -0.67 3.88
C PHE A 64 12.47 -0.24 3.41
N ILE A 65 11.64 -1.22 3.17
CA ILE A 65 10.28 -1.05 2.67
C ILE A 65 9.32 -1.51 3.77
N VAL A 66 8.25 -0.78 4.00
CA VAL A 66 7.14 -1.20 4.85
C VAL A 66 5.91 -1.37 3.99
N ASN A 67 5.31 -2.55 4.04
CA ASN A 67 4.08 -2.86 3.31
C ASN A 67 2.97 -3.20 4.31
N TYR A 68 1.90 -2.41 4.25
CA TYR A 68 0.65 -2.71 4.94
C TYR A 68 -0.21 -3.64 4.09
N PHE A 69 -0.57 -4.79 4.64
CA PHE A 69 -1.35 -5.80 3.93
C PHE A 69 -2.40 -6.45 4.84
N ALA A 70 -3.28 -7.25 4.25
CA ALA A 70 -4.17 -8.12 4.98
C ALA A 70 -4.45 -9.42 4.18
N SER A 71 -4.68 -10.52 4.87
CA SER A 71 -5.00 -11.80 4.23
C SER A 71 -6.33 -11.78 3.47
N TRP A 72 -7.26 -10.97 3.92
CA TRP A 72 -8.59 -10.78 3.32
C TRP A 72 -8.61 -9.78 2.15
N CYS A 73 -7.48 -9.12 1.88
CA CYS A 73 -7.36 -8.07 0.87
C CYS A 73 -7.02 -8.67 -0.50
N ALA A 74 -7.94 -8.65 -1.45
CA ALA A 74 -7.72 -9.20 -2.79
C ALA A 74 -6.60 -8.47 -3.58
N PRO A 75 -6.49 -7.12 -3.58
CA PRO A 75 -5.37 -6.43 -4.22
C PRO A 75 -4.00 -6.78 -3.59
N CYS A 76 -3.94 -7.06 -2.27
CA CYS A 76 -2.71 -7.49 -1.60
C CYS A 76 -2.23 -8.85 -2.13
N ARG A 77 -3.16 -9.76 -2.43
CA ARG A 77 -2.85 -11.05 -3.07
C ARG A 77 -2.27 -10.87 -4.48
N GLN A 78 -2.75 -9.86 -5.21
CA GLN A 78 -2.26 -9.57 -6.58
C GLN A 78 -0.82 -9.04 -6.58
N GLU A 79 -0.46 -8.17 -5.63
CA GLU A 79 0.90 -7.63 -5.57
C GLU A 79 1.92 -8.58 -4.94
N HIS A 80 1.47 -9.63 -4.25
CA HIS A 80 2.34 -10.48 -3.41
C HIS A 80 3.53 -11.09 -4.17
N ALA A 81 3.30 -11.60 -5.38
CA ALA A 81 4.36 -12.13 -6.23
C ALA A 81 5.41 -11.06 -6.65
N ILE A 82 5.03 -9.78 -6.63
CA ILE A 82 5.94 -8.66 -6.90
C ILE A 82 6.79 -8.40 -5.66
N LEU A 83 6.16 -8.39 -4.48
CA LEU A 83 6.87 -8.27 -3.21
C LEU A 83 7.91 -9.37 -3.02
N GLU A 84 7.60 -10.62 -3.40
CA GLU A 84 8.58 -11.73 -3.38
C GLU A 84 9.80 -11.46 -4.27
N LYS A 85 9.59 -10.92 -5.48
CA LYS A 85 10.71 -10.54 -6.35
C LYS A 85 11.53 -9.39 -5.75
N MET A 86 10.86 -8.44 -5.10
CA MET A 86 11.50 -7.30 -4.45
C MET A 86 12.33 -7.72 -3.23
N SER A 87 11.88 -8.70 -2.44
CA SER A 87 12.53 -9.17 -1.22
C SER A 87 13.92 -9.75 -1.48
N ASN A 88 14.23 -10.19 -2.70
CA ASN A 88 15.57 -10.67 -3.08
C ASN A 88 16.66 -9.58 -2.99
N LYS A 89 16.29 -8.30 -3.03
CA LYS A 89 17.22 -7.16 -3.04
C LYS A 89 16.89 -6.09 -2.00
N ASN A 90 15.75 -6.19 -1.34
CA ASN A 90 15.27 -5.18 -0.41
C ASN A 90 14.76 -5.85 0.85
N ILE A 91 14.97 -5.21 1.99
CA ILE A 91 14.31 -5.61 3.23
C ILE A 91 12.87 -5.09 3.19
N ILE A 92 11.93 -6.00 3.38
CA ILE A 92 10.50 -5.67 3.43
C ILE A 92 9.96 -6.06 4.80
N ILE A 93 9.35 -5.11 5.48
CA ILE A 93 8.61 -5.32 6.72
C ILE A 93 7.13 -5.37 6.39
N GLY A 94 6.45 -6.44 6.74
CA GLY A 94 5.01 -6.58 6.59
C GLY A 94 4.27 -6.14 7.85
N ILE A 95 3.25 -5.30 7.72
CA ILE A 95 2.34 -4.97 8.80
C ILE A 95 0.95 -5.48 8.43
N ALA A 96 0.49 -6.49 9.17
CA ALA A 96 -0.82 -7.08 8.96
C ALA A 96 -1.91 -6.22 9.62
N TYR A 97 -2.77 -5.63 8.80
CA TYR A 97 -3.82 -4.70 9.20
C TYR A 97 -5.14 -5.40 9.51
N LYS A 98 -5.64 -5.24 10.74
CA LYS A 98 -6.93 -5.78 11.20
C LYS A 98 -7.13 -7.23 10.79
N ASP A 99 -6.16 -8.05 11.13
CA ASP A 99 -6.12 -9.47 10.76
C ASP A 99 -5.76 -10.34 11.95
N SER A 100 -5.88 -11.66 11.83
CA SER A 100 -5.47 -12.62 12.84
C SER A 100 -4.15 -13.30 12.46
N LYS A 101 -3.34 -13.65 13.46
CA LYS A 101 -2.09 -14.40 13.27
C LYS A 101 -2.29 -15.68 12.44
N LYS A 102 -3.40 -16.37 12.66
CA LYS A 102 -3.75 -17.60 11.92
C LYS A 102 -3.95 -17.31 10.44
N ASN A 103 -4.73 -16.27 10.11
CA ASN A 103 -5.03 -15.93 8.73
C ASN A 103 -3.79 -15.42 8.00
N VAL A 104 -2.98 -14.57 8.66
CA VAL A 104 -1.69 -14.11 8.13
C VAL A 104 -0.77 -15.28 7.83
N LYS A 105 -0.64 -16.24 8.78
CA LYS A 105 0.17 -17.44 8.57
C LYS A 105 -0.32 -18.28 7.39
N ASN A 106 -1.61 -18.48 7.26
CA ASN A 106 -2.19 -19.22 6.13
C ASN A 106 -1.92 -18.51 4.80
N PHE A 107 -2.12 -17.18 4.75
CA PHE A 107 -1.85 -16.35 3.58
C PHE A 107 -0.39 -16.50 3.11
N LEU A 108 0.56 -16.40 4.04
CA LEU A 108 1.99 -16.51 3.71
C LEU A 108 2.42 -17.95 3.39
N SER A 109 1.77 -18.96 3.96
CA SER A 109 2.04 -20.36 3.59
C SER A 109 1.53 -20.71 2.19
N GLU A 110 0.48 -20.02 1.73
CA GLU A 110 -0.09 -20.20 0.39
C GLU A 110 0.71 -19.45 -0.69
N LEU A 111 1.13 -18.21 -0.42
CA LEU A 111 1.67 -17.29 -1.42
C LEU A 111 3.18 -17.04 -1.31
N GLY A 112 3.87 -17.62 -0.30
CA GLY A 112 5.25 -17.31 0.03
C GLY A 112 5.36 -16.21 1.09
N ASN A 113 6.58 -15.94 1.57
CA ASN A 113 6.84 -14.91 2.58
C ASN A 113 7.92 -13.93 2.13
N PRO A 114 7.54 -12.76 1.58
CA PRO A 114 8.49 -11.73 1.16
C PRO A 114 9.03 -10.89 2.33
N TYR A 115 8.50 -11.07 3.55
CA TYR A 115 8.77 -10.20 4.67
C TYR A 115 9.90 -10.73 5.56
N GLU A 116 10.91 -9.89 5.80
CA GLU A 116 11.96 -10.13 6.80
C GLU A 116 11.36 -10.14 8.23
N THR A 117 10.42 -9.25 8.47
CA THR A 117 9.71 -9.14 9.76
C THR A 117 8.22 -8.91 9.51
N ILE A 118 7.39 -9.56 10.32
CA ILE A 118 5.94 -9.41 10.26
C ILE A 118 5.44 -8.89 11.61
N MET A 119 4.68 -7.81 11.54
CA MET A 119 4.06 -7.16 12.69
C MET A 119 2.55 -7.16 12.57
N MET A 120 1.85 -7.08 13.70
CA MET A 120 0.39 -7.08 13.75
C MET A 120 -0.16 -5.72 14.20
N ASP A 121 -0.99 -5.11 13.38
CA ASP A 121 -1.84 -3.97 13.73
C ASP A 121 -3.31 -4.44 13.85
N GLU A 122 -3.57 -5.28 14.86
CA GLU A 122 -4.88 -5.94 15.04
C GLU A 122 -6.05 -4.95 15.16
N ASN A 123 -5.80 -3.82 15.80
CA ASN A 123 -6.81 -2.79 16.06
C ASN A 123 -6.77 -1.63 15.03
N GLY A 124 -5.80 -1.60 14.15
CA GLY A 124 -5.62 -0.53 13.16
C GLY A 124 -5.16 0.81 13.74
N ARG A 125 -4.58 0.82 14.94
CA ARG A 125 -4.11 2.05 15.60
C ARG A 125 -2.90 2.65 14.89
N ALA A 126 -1.93 1.80 14.56
CA ALA A 126 -0.74 2.23 13.84
C ALA A 126 -1.08 2.73 12.43
N ALA A 127 -2.08 2.11 11.79
CA ALA A 127 -2.62 2.58 10.52
C ALA A 127 -3.21 3.99 10.62
N ILE A 128 -3.91 4.32 11.72
CA ILE A 128 -4.45 5.66 11.96
C ILE A 128 -3.31 6.67 12.15
N GLU A 129 -2.29 6.35 12.94
CA GLU A 129 -1.11 7.22 13.14
C GLU A 129 -0.39 7.53 11.82
N LEU A 130 -0.28 6.53 10.95
CA LEU A 130 0.29 6.66 9.61
C LEU A 130 -0.66 7.34 8.61
N GLY A 131 -1.90 7.64 8.98
CA GLY A 131 -2.89 8.13 8.03
C GLY A 131 -3.06 7.19 6.84
N LEU A 132 -3.09 5.87 7.11
CA LEU A 132 -3.28 4.84 6.09
C LEU A 132 -4.63 5.03 5.40
N TYR A 133 -4.65 5.07 4.06
CA TYR A 133 -5.91 5.11 3.30
C TYR A 133 -6.58 3.74 3.23
N GLY A 134 -5.77 2.69 3.14
CA GLY A 134 -6.24 1.31 3.04
C GLY A 134 -5.12 0.35 2.71
N VAL A 135 -5.46 -0.92 2.52
CA VAL A 135 -4.49 -1.94 2.11
C VAL A 135 -4.73 -2.37 0.67
N PRO A 136 -3.66 -2.59 -0.13
CA PRO A 136 -2.26 -2.46 0.26
C PRO A 136 -1.75 -1.03 0.19
N GLU A 137 -0.74 -0.73 1.00
CA GLU A 137 -0.01 0.53 0.96
C GLU A 137 1.46 0.31 1.30
N THR A 138 2.37 0.91 0.52
CA THR A 138 3.80 0.63 0.62
C THR A 138 4.58 1.92 0.85
N TYR A 139 5.47 1.91 1.84
CA TYR A 139 6.35 3.01 2.22
C TYR A 139 7.80 2.63 1.94
N PHE A 140 8.53 3.51 1.28
CA PHE A 140 9.96 3.39 1.06
C PHE A 140 10.69 4.31 2.04
N ILE A 141 11.53 3.74 2.87
CA ILE A 141 12.14 4.41 4.01
C ILE A 141 13.66 4.39 3.83
N ASN A 142 14.28 5.56 3.96
CA ASN A 142 15.72 5.67 3.85
C ASN A 142 16.42 5.21 5.15
N ASN A 143 17.75 5.12 5.10
CA ASN A 143 18.58 4.75 6.24
C ASN A 143 18.47 5.69 7.45
N LYS A 144 17.93 6.93 7.27
CA LYS A 144 17.67 7.86 8.36
C LYS A 144 16.28 7.69 8.98
N GLY A 145 15.50 6.70 8.54
CA GLY A 145 14.14 6.45 9.01
C GLY A 145 13.08 7.38 8.43
N LYS A 146 13.39 8.13 7.34
CA LYS A 146 12.45 9.06 6.71
C LYS A 146 11.72 8.42 5.54
N ILE A 147 10.43 8.73 5.43
CA ILE A 147 9.59 8.29 4.31
C ILE A 147 10.01 9.03 3.04
N LYS A 148 10.62 8.33 2.12
CA LYS A 148 11.04 8.86 0.81
C LYS A 148 9.93 8.79 -0.22
N PHE A 149 9.12 7.74 -0.13
CA PHE A 149 8.03 7.53 -1.07
C PHE A 149 6.90 6.75 -0.40
N ARG A 150 5.66 7.03 -0.80
CA ARG A 150 4.46 6.35 -0.35
C ARG A 150 3.62 5.96 -1.57
N HIS A 151 3.32 4.69 -1.70
CA HIS A 151 2.47 4.17 -2.76
C HIS A 151 1.16 3.64 -2.15
N VAL A 152 0.03 4.14 -2.63
CA VAL A 152 -1.31 3.70 -2.24
C VAL A 152 -1.87 2.77 -3.31
N GLY A 153 -2.33 1.61 -2.91
CA GLY A 153 -2.85 0.57 -3.81
C GLY A 153 -1.81 -0.47 -4.20
N PRO A 154 -2.18 -1.44 -5.06
CA PRO A 154 -1.31 -2.55 -5.41
C PRO A 154 -0.12 -2.09 -6.26
N LEU A 155 1.08 -2.55 -5.88
CA LEU A 155 2.29 -2.35 -6.65
C LEU A 155 2.25 -3.16 -7.95
N THR A 156 2.72 -2.55 -9.04
CA THR A 156 3.07 -3.24 -10.29
C THR A 156 4.59 -3.22 -10.47
N ILE A 157 5.12 -4.13 -11.29
CA ILE A 157 6.56 -4.16 -11.61
C ILE A 157 7.00 -2.83 -12.22
N GLU A 158 6.20 -2.24 -13.09
CA GLU A 158 6.48 -0.96 -13.71
C GLU A 158 6.56 0.17 -12.66
N LYS A 159 5.56 0.27 -11.77
CA LYS A 159 5.55 1.25 -10.69
C LYS A 159 6.76 1.09 -9.77
N PHE A 160 7.07 -0.15 -9.38
CA PHE A 160 8.24 -0.42 -8.56
C PHE A 160 9.53 0.08 -9.22
N ASN A 161 9.77 -0.27 -10.49
CA ASN A 161 10.97 0.16 -11.23
C ASN A 161 11.05 1.69 -11.32
N ASN A 162 9.93 2.36 -11.56
CA ASN A 162 9.84 3.82 -11.60
C ASN A 162 10.20 4.44 -10.23
N ILE A 163 9.65 3.90 -9.13
CA ILE A 163 9.97 4.36 -7.78
C ILE A 163 11.46 4.21 -7.48
N ILE A 164 12.05 3.04 -7.74
CA ILE A 164 13.47 2.81 -7.51
C ILE A 164 14.33 3.78 -8.34
N SER A 165 13.96 4.03 -9.60
CA SER A 165 14.69 4.99 -10.45
C SER A 165 14.59 6.44 -9.92
N LEU A 166 13.52 6.81 -9.26
CA LEU A 166 13.34 8.12 -8.63
C LEU A 166 14.15 8.25 -7.33
N LEU A 167 14.25 7.15 -6.56
CA LEU A 167 14.96 7.13 -5.28
C LEU A 167 16.49 7.06 -5.43
N SER A 168 16.98 6.58 -6.58
CA SER A 168 18.42 6.46 -6.89
C SER A 168 19.06 7.74 -7.42
N LYS A 169 18.28 8.80 -7.61
CA LYS A 169 18.77 10.13 -8.04
C LYS A 169 19.02 11.05 -6.85
#